data_d7de525057e4a3b1df4ac271b7ddcf99
#
_entry.id   d7de525057e4a3b1df4ac271b7ddcf99
#
_cell.length_a   1.000
_cell.length_b   1.000
_cell.length_c   1.000
_cell.angle_alpha   90.00
_cell.angle_beta   90.00
_cell.angle_gamma   90.00
#
_symmetry.space_group_name_H-M   'P 1'
#
loop_
_entity.id
_entity.type
_entity.pdbx_description
1 polymer ?
#
loop_
_entity_poly.entity_id
_entity_poly.type
_entity_poly.pdbx_seq_one_letter_code
_entity_poly.pdbx_strand_id
1 'polypeptide(L)'
;MMAAVAQFSFVIPSVETRDLAGDLRELFAELDATLPHDQRVYSGECHPALDVLETQSAVEVIVDVAGVQAEAIRILFRGDTLVIAGEKAPGPGTAQPTFHLVEREFGRFARAVRLTGAFDVSRASASLRAGELAIVLPRIAERRGRPHIIPLTNGERRS
;
A
#
# COMPACT_ATOMS: atom_id res chain seq x y z
N MET A 1 -5.60 -29.44 -1.61
CA MET A 1 -5.97 -28.70 -0.41
C MET A 1 -6.28 -27.28 -0.84
N MET A 2 -7.54 -26.92 -0.99
CA MET A 2 -7.94 -25.57 -1.40
C MET A 2 -7.84 -24.66 -0.15
N ALA A 3 -6.95 -23.68 -0.20
CA ALA A 3 -6.91 -22.63 0.81
C ALA A 3 -8.21 -21.81 0.71
N ALA A 4 -8.90 -21.64 1.83
CA ALA A 4 -10.08 -20.80 1.90
C ALA A 4 -9.65 -19.35 1.63
N VAL A 5 -10.08 -18.80 0.51
CA VAL A 5 -9.96 -17.38 0.22
C VAL A 5 -10.93 -16.68 1.16
N ALA A 6 -10.40 -16.02 2.19
CA ALA A 6 -11.20 -15.15 3.02
C ALA A 6 -11.71 -14.00 2.14
N GLN A 7 -13.02 -13.96 1.93
CA GLN A 7 -13.66 -12.83 1.25
C GLN A 7 -13.60 -11.61 2.16
N PHE A 8 -12.66 -10.72 1.89
CA PHE A 8 -12.62 -9.41 2.53
C PHE A 8 -13.63 -8.48 1.85
N SER A 9 -14.76 -8.28 2.51
CA SER A 9 -15.74 -7.29 2.09
C SER A 9 -15.31 -5.93 2.66
N PHE A 10 -14.85 -5.02 1.79
CA PHE A 10 -14.45 -3.68 2.19
C PHE A 10 -15.67 -2.75 2.22
N VAL A 11 -16.13 -2.44 3.43
CA VAL A 11 -16.97 -1.26 3.66
C VAL A 11 -16.08 -0.23 4.35
N ILE A 12 -15.72 0.84 3.65
CA ILE A 12 -15.00 1.96 4.23
C ILE A 12 -16.02 2.85 4.94
N PRO A 13 -15.95 3.02 6.27
CA PRO A 13 -16.84 3.96 6.97
C PRO A 13 -16.57 5.40 6.51
N SER A 14 -17.62 6.20 6.40
CA SER A 14 -17.60 7.55 5.81
C SER A 14 -16.71 8.59 6.52
N VAL A 15 -16.23 8.31 7.72
CA VAL A 15 -15.31 9.20 8.47
C VAL A 15 -13.86 9.04 7.96
N GLU A 16 -13.48 7.84 7.57
CA GLU A 16 -12.13 7.54 7.06
C GLU A 16 -11.91 8.02 5.62
N THR A 17 -12.99 8.24 4.87
CA THR A 17 -12.92 8.70 3.47
C THR A 17 -12.35 10.12 3.34
N ARG A 18 -12.52 10.99 4.35
CA ARG A 18 -11.98 12.36 4.32
C ARG A 18 -10.47 12.38 4.50
N ASP A 19 -9.94 11.54 5.40
CA ASP A 19 -8.51 11.43 5.64
C ASP A 19 -7.82 10.80 4.43
N LEU A 20 -8.40 9.75 3.87
CA LEU A 20 -7.89 9.10 2.67
C LEU A 20 -7.84 10.04 1.46
N ALA A 21 -8.88 10.85 1.25
CA ALA A 21 -8.90 11.84 0.17
C ALA A 21 -7.86 12.95 0.36
N GLY A 22 -7.57 13.32 1.61
CA GLY A 22 -6.50 14.24 1.98
C GLY A 22 -5.12 13.63 1.67
N ASP A 23 -4.90 12.41 2.12
CA ASP A 23 -3.66 11.66 1.90
C ASP A 23 -3.38 11.48 0.40
N LEU A 24 -4.38 11.12 -0.39
CA LEU A 24 -4.24 10.99 -1.84
C LEU A 24 -3.88 12.30 -2.53
N ARG A 25 -4.49 13.42 -2.12
CA ARG A 25 -4.14 14.73 -2.67
C ARG A 25 -2.70 15.10 -2.36
N GLU A 26 -2.24 14.84 -1.15
CA GLU A 26 -0.86 15.08 -0.75
C GLU A 26 0.12 14.24 -1.57
N LEU A 27 -0.13 12.94 -1.70
CA LEU A 27 0.69 12.04 -2.49
C LEU A 27 0.75 12.44 -3.96
N PHE A 28 -0.37 12.84 -4.56
CA PHE A 28 -0.39 13.31 -5.94
C PHE A 28 0.27 14.69 -6.11
N ALA A 29 0.20 15.57 -5.10
CA ALA A 29 0.94 16.83 -5.12
C ALA A 29 2.46 16.59 -5.08
N GLU A 30 2.94 15.63 -4.30
CA GLU A 30 4.34 15.23 -4.30
C GLU A 30 4.78 14.64 -5.64
N LEU A 31 3.95 13.79 -6.26
CA LEU A 31 4.21 13.24 -7.58
C LEU A 31 4.29 14.35 -8.64
N ASP A 32 3.38 15.31 -8.59
CA ASP A 32 3.36 16.46 -9.50
C ASP A 32 4.61 17.34 -9.38
N ALA A 33 5.17 17.44 -8.19
CA ALA A 33 6.41 18.18 -7.97
C ALA A 33 7.66 17.42 -8.46
N THR A 34 7.60 16.10 -8.52
CA THR A 34 8.74 15.24 -8.83
C THR A 34 8.80 14.85 -10.31
N LEU A 35 7.63 14.64 -10.93
CA LEU A 35 7.54 14.16 -12.32
C LEU A 35 7.69 15.29 -13.34
N PRO A 36 8.38 15.06 -14.47
CA PRO A 36 8.49 16.03 -15.56
C PRO A 36 7.12 16.42 -16.13
N HIS A 37 6.96 17.71 -16.46
CA HIS A 37 5.70 18.28 -16.96
C HIS A 37 5.22 17.69 -18.29
N ASP A 38 6.13 17.19 -19.11
CA ASP A 38 5.83 16.64 -20.44
C ASP A 38 5.15 15.25 -20.38
N GLN A 39 5.21 14.57 -19.25
CA GLN A 39 4.55 13.27 -19.05
C GLN A 39 3.09 13.39 -18.61
N ARG A 40 2.56 14.59 -18.40
CA ARG A 40 1.23 14.84 -17.84
C ARG A 40 0.07 14.83 -18.83
N VAL A 41 0.32 14.44 -20.07
CA VAL A 41 -0.69 14.56 -21.15
C VAL A 41 -1.72 13.42 -21.14
N TYR A 42 -1.58 12.46 -20.23
CA TYR A 42 -2.45 11.29 -20.20
C TYR A 42 -3.51 11.43 -19.11
N SER A 43 -4.72 11.75 -19.52
CA SER A 43 -5.92 11.83 -18.67
C SER A 43 -6.61 10.47 -18.55
N GLY A 44 -5.85 9.43 -18.23
CA GLY A 44 -6.39 8.10 -17.97
C GLY A 44 -6.34 7.73 -16.49
N GLU A 45 -7.15 6.78 -16.09
CA GLU A 45 -7.03 6.08 -14.83
C GLU A 45 -6.48 4.68 -15.10
N CYS A 46 -5.53 4.27 -14.28
CA CYS A 46 -4.97 2.93 -14.27
C CYS A 46 -5.42 2.23 -12.98
N HIS A 47 -5.78 0.96 -13.07
CA HIS A 47 -6.25 0.20 -11.90
C HIS A 47 -5.39 -1.06 -11.69
N PRO A 48 -4.18 -0.91 -11.12
CA PRO A 48 -3.27 -2.04 -10.93
C PRO A 48 -3.88 -3.10 -10.02
N ALA A 49 -3.78 -4.35 -10.43
CA ALA A 49 -4.16 -5.49 -9.60
C ALA A 49 -3.22 -5.59 -8.40
N LEU A 50 -3.75 -6.04 -7.27
CA LEU A 50 -2.95 -6.28 -6.07
C LEU A 50 -3.43 -7.52 -5.32
N ASP A 51 -2.46 -8.17 -4.66
CA ASP A 51 -2.68 -9.26 -3.73
C ASP A 51 -2.21 -8.88 -2.33
N VAL A 52 -2.89 -9.40 -1.32
CA VAL A 52 -2.48 -9.29 0.07
C VAL A 52 -2.22 -10.69 0.61
N LEU A 53 -1.00 -10.94 1.04
CA LEU A 53 -0.57 -12.20 1.63
C LEU A 53 -0.26 -11.99 3.11
N GLU A 54 -0.66 -12.92 3.93
CA GLU A 54 -0.42 -12.89 5.36
C GLU A 54 0.40 -14.10 5.79
N THR A 55 1.45 -13.84 6.54
CA THR A 55 2.25 -14.85 7.22
C THR A 55 2.17 -14.65 8.74
N GLN A 56 2.76 -15.52 9.51
CA GLN A 56 2.82 -15.34 10.98
C GLN A 56 3.61 -14.09 11.40
N SER A 57 4.57 -13.66 10.58
CA SER A 57 5.52 -12.60 10.92
C SER A 57 5.29 -11.29 10.17
N ALA A 58 4.56 -11.28 9.08
CA ALA A 58 4.38 -10.12 8.23
C ALA A 58 3.10 -10.18 7.40
N VAL A 59 2.69 -9.03 6.89
CA VAL A 59 1.79 -8.91 5.75
C VAL A 59 2.60 -8.41 4.55
N GLU A 60 2.38 -9.00 3.41
CA GLU A 60 2.96 -8.61 2.13
C GLU A 60 1.86 -8.18 1.17
N VAL A 61 2.04 -7.02 0.54
CA VAL A 61 1.14 -6.51 -0.50
C VAL A 61 1.92 -6.45 -1.80
N ILE A 62 1.44 -7.15 -2.82
CA ILE A 62 2.04 -7.20 -4.15
C ILE A 62 1.14 -6.47 -5.11
N VAL A 63 1.69 -5.56 -5.91
CA VAL A 63 0.95 -4.75 -6.88
C VAL A 63 1.59 -4.86 -8.25
N ASP A 64 0.79 -5.14 -9.26
CA ASP A 64 1.22 -5.18 -10.66
C ASP A 64 1.35 -3.76 -11.22
N VAL A 65 2.59 -3.28 -11.33
CA VAL A 65 2.90 -1.92 -11.81
C VAL A 65 3.88 -1.94 -13.00
N ALA A 66 3.67 -2.88 -13.90
CA ALA A 66 4.52 -3.01 -15.10
C ALA A 66 4.65 -1.68 -15.85
N GLY A 67 5.88 -1.26 -16.12
CA GLY A 67 6.19 -0.01 -16.83
C GLY A 67 6.13 1.25 -15.96
N VAL A 68 5.91 1.13 -14.64
CA VAL A 68 5.98 2.27 -13.71
C VAL A 68 7.38 2.36 -13.11
N GLN A 69 7.93 3.56 -13.07
CA GLN A 69 9.21 3.83 -12.42
C GLN A 69 9.02 4.02 -10.91
N ALA A 70 10.04 3.70 -10.13
CA ALA A 70 9.98 3.84 -8.67
C ALA A 70 9.68 5.28 -8.22
N GLU A 71 10.22 6.26 -8.94
CA GLU A 71 10.02 7.69 -8.68
C GLU A 71 8.57 8.13 -8.89
N ALA A 72 7.81 7.37 -9.70
CA ALA A 72 6.39 7.62 -9.97
C ALA A 72 5.44 6.88 -9.03
N ILE A 73 5.96 6.32 -7.92
CA ILE A 73 5.17 5.61 -6.91
C ILE A 73 5.35 6.29 -5.55
N ARG A 74 4.25 6.41 -4.80
CA ARG A 74 4.23 6.83 -3.40
C ARG A 74 3.46 5.82 -2.57
N ILE A 75 3.98 5.56 -1.38
CA ILE A 75 3.41 4.59 -0.44
C ILE A 75 3.26 5.27 0.91
N LEU A 76 2.07 5.23 1.47
CA LEU A 76 1.75 5.77 2.78
C LEU A 76 1.05 4.70 3.61
N PHE A 77 1.46 4.54 4.86
CA PHE A 77 0.74 3.74 5.84
C PHE A 77 0.30 4.66 6.99
N ARG A 78 -1.00 4.77 7.18
CA ARG A 78 -1.59 5.59 8.25
C ARG A 78 -2.69 4.83 8.96
N GLY A 79 -2.59 4.75 10.29
CA GLY A 79 -3.51 3.96 11.09
C GLY A 79 -3.44 2.48 10.75
N ASP A 80 -4.44 1.99 10.07
CA ASP A 80 -4.57 0.61 9.58
C ASP A 80 -4.64 0.53 8.05
N THR A 81 -4.45 1.65 7.35
CA THR A 81 -4.63 1.75 5.91
C THR A 81 -3.31 1.98 5.19
N LEU A 82 -3.01 1.09 4.25
CA LEU A 82 -1.92 1.23 3.29
C LEU A 82 -2.46 1.89 2.03
N VAL A 83 -1.87 3.00 1.63
CA VAL A 83 -2.21 3.74 0.41
C VAL A 83 -1.03 3.68 -0.54
N ILE A 84 -1.31 3.33 -1.78
CA ILE A 84 -0.34 3.28 -2.87
C ILE A 84 -0.87 4.16 -3.99
N ALA A 85 -0.13 5.18 -4.36
CA ALA A 85 -0.48 6.10 -5.44
C ALA A 85 0.67 6.19 -6.44
N GLY A 86 0.34 6.39 -7.69
CA GLY A 86 1.36 6.52 -8.72
C GLY A 86 0.81 7.00 -10.05
N GLU A 87 1.72 7.08 -11.02
CA GLU A 87 1.40 7.43 -12.38
C GLU A 87 2.12 6.49 -13.35
N LYS A 88 1.36 5.89 -14.25
CA LYS A 88 1.87 5.06 -15.34
C LYS A 88 1.84 5.86 -16.63
N ALA A 89 3.01 6.27 -17.07
CA ALA A 89 3.19 6.96 -18.34
C ALA A 89 3.53 5.96 -19.46
N PRO A 90 3.15 6.25 -20.71
CA PRO A 90 3.72 5.54 -21.85
C PRO A 90 5.23 5.75 -21.87
N GLY A 91 5.95 4.73 -22.35
CA GLY A 91 7.41 4.82 -22.47
C GLY A 91 7.84 6.00 -23.33
N PRO A 92 9.08 6.50 -23.17
CA PRO A 92 9.60 7.62 -23.92
C PRO A 92 9.62 7.25 -25.42
N GLY A 93 8.72 7.88 -26.17
CA GLY A 93 8.70 7.82 -27.62
C GLY A 93 9.32 9.08 -28.19
N THR A 94 10.30 8.95 -29.08
CA THR A 94 10.95 10.09 -29.73
C THR A 94 10.17 10.68 -30.91
N ALA A 95 9.04 10.06 -31.25
CA ALA A 95 8.13 10.50 -32.31
C ALA A 95 6.69 10.38 -31.81
N GLN A 96 5.78 11.16 -32.38
CA GLN A 96 4.34 10.97 -32.14
C GLN A 96 3.90 9.67 -32.82
N PRO A 97 3.72 8.57 -32.08
CA PRO A 97 3.36 7.29 -32.67
C PRO A 97 1.89 7.31 -33.09
N THR A 98 1.57 6.67 -34.20
CA THR A 98 0.19 6.33 -34.53
C THR A 98 -0.14 4.98 -33.89
N PHE A 99 -1.04 4.99 -32.93
CA PHE A 99 -1.53 3.75 -32.31
C PHE A 99 -2.55 3.06 -33.23
N HIS A 100 -2.34 1.81 -33.49
CA HIS A 100 -3.29 0.95 -34.22
C HIS A 100 -4.19 0.15 -33.28
N LEU A 101 -3.69 -0.12 -32.07
CA LEU A 101 -4.43 -0.80 -31.01
C LEU A 101 -3.88 -0.29 -29.65
N VAL A 102 -4.76 0.05 -28.72
CA VAL A 102 -4.42 0.47 -27.36
C VAL A 102 -5.26 -0.36 -26.38
N GLU A 103 -4.64 -1.27 -25.67
CA GLU A 103 -5.26 -2.09 -24.63
C GLU A 103 -4.64 -1.83 -23.25
N ARG A 104 -3.45 -1.22 -23.21
CA ARG A 104 -2.76 -0.92 -21.97
C ARG A 104 -3.32 0.34 -21.32
N GLU A 105 -3.60 0.26 -20.05
CA GLU A 105 -4.03 1.40 -19.26
C GLU A 105 -2.83 2.28 -18.90
N PHE A 106 -3.03 3.57 -18.96
CA PHE A 106 -2.08 4.61 -18.54
C PHE A 106 -2.78 5.66 -17.70
N GLY A 107 -2.02 6.40 -16.94
CA GLY A 107 -2.52 7.48 -16.11
C GLY A 107 -2.28 7.26 -14.62
N ARG A 108 -2.97 8.03 -13.81
CA ARG A 108 -2.88 7.96 -12.35
C ARG A 108 -3.57 6.73 -11.81
N PHE A 109 -3.03 6.20 -10.75
CA PHE A 109 -3.65 5.14 -9.97
C PHE A 109 -3.55 5.40 -8.48
N ALA A 110 -4.53 4.92 -7.75
CA ALA A 110 -4.52 4.86 -6.30
C ALA A 110 -5.15 3.54 -5.84
N ARG A 111 -4.47 2.86 -4.92
CA ARG A 111 -4.99 1.68 -4.24
C ARG A 111 -4.90 1.90 -2.74
N ALA A 112 -5.96 1.58 -2.03
CA ALA A 112 -6.00 1.61 -0.58
C ALA A 112 -6.37 0.24 -0.05
N VAL A 113 -5.61 -0.25 0.93
CA VAL A 113 -5.81 -1.55 1.55
C VAL A 113 -5.86 -1.37 3.06
N ARG A 114 -6.94 -1.79 3.68
CA ARG A 114 -7.04 -1.84 5.13
C ARG A 114 -6.43 -3.13 5.64
N LEU A 115 -5.47 -3.01 6.56
CA LEU A 115 -4.75 -4.12 7.15
C LEU A 115 -5.04 -4.19 8.64
N THR A 116 -5.50 -5.36 9.11
CA THR A 116 -5.81 -5.58 10.52
C THR A 116 -4.61 -6.12 11.27
N GLY A 117 -4.34 -5.55 12.46
CA GLY A 117 -3.24 -5.96 13.32
C GLY A 117 -2.30 -4.83 13.67
N ALA A 118 -1.25 -5.15 14.41
CA ALA A 118 -0.20 -4.21 14.78
C ALA A 118 1.04 -4.47 13.92
N PHE A 119 1.55 -3.41 13.29
CA PHE A 119 2.69 -3.48 12.38
C PHE A 119 3.85 -2.62 12.86
N ASP A 120 5.06 -3.11 12.68
CA ASP A 120 6.28 -2.33 12.87
C ASP A 120 6.61 -1.57 11.58
N VAL A 121 6.03 -0.38 11.46
CA VAL A 121 6.20 0.48 10.27
C VAL A 121 7.66 0.92 10.09
N SER A 122 8.42 0.99 11.17
CA SER A 122 9.85 1.36 11.10
C SER A 122 10.69 0.30 10.37
N ARG A 123 10.21 -0.93 10.32
CA ARG A 123 10.83 -2.06 9.63
C ARG A 123 10.11 -2.44 8.32
N ALA A 124 9.11 -1.65 7.94
CA ALA A 124 8.46 -1.83 6.65
C ALA A 124 9.45 -1.62 5.49
N SER A 125 9.26 -2.37 4.43
CA SER A 125 10.08 -2.26 3.24
C SER A 125 9.23 -2.35 1.99
N ALA A 126 9.69 -1.72 0.93
CA ALA A 126 9.10 -1.82 -0.39
C ALA A 126 10.18 -2.04 -1.45
N SER A 127 9.91 -2.88 -2.41
CA SER A 127 10.80 -3.15 -3.53
C SER A 127 10.03 -3.25 -4.84
N LEU A 128 10.61 -2.70 -5.90
CA LEU A 128 10.07 -2.79 -7.25
C LEU A 128 11.00 -3.67 -8.09
N ARG A 129 10.47 -4.78 -8.60
CA ARG A 129 11.23 -5.71 -9.42
C ARG A 129 10.33 -6.32 -10.50
N ALA A 130 10.82 -6.32 -11.73
CA ALA A 130 10.14 -6.94 -12.87
C ALA A 130 8.67 -6.49 -13.03
N GLY A 131 8.34 -5.24 -12.68
CA GLY A 131 6.98 -4.70 -12.79
C GLY A 131 6.06 -5.05 -11.62
N GLU A 132 6.56 -5.69 -10.58
CA GLU A 132 5.83 -5.96 -9.34
C GLU A 132 6.39 -5.10 -8.21
N LEU A 133 5.50 -4.40 -7.51
CA LEU A 133 5.79 -3.69 -6.28
C LEU A 133 5.42 -4.59 -5.10
N ALA A 134 6.40 -5.02 -4.33
CA ALA A 134 6.21 -5.78 -3.10
C ALA A 134 6.43 -4.88 -1.89
N ILE A 135 5.44 -4.82 -1.00
CA ILE A 135 5.46 -4.05 0.25
C ILE A 135 5.34 -5.03 1.40
N VAL A 136 6.31 -5.04 2.30
CA VAL A 136 6.35 -5.94 3.46
C VAL A 136 6.18 -5.14 4.74
N LEU A 137 5.18 -5.50 5.52
CA LEU A 137 4.85 -4.90 6.83
C LEU A 137 5.04 -5.96 7.92
N PRO A 138 6.15 -5.94 8.67
CA PRO A 138 6.37 -6.86 9.77
C PRO A 138 5.31 -6.68 10.87
N ARG A 139 4.81 -7.79 11.39
CA ARG A 139 3.87 -7.78 12.52
C ARG A 139 4.61 -7.57 13.83
N ILE A 140 4.04 -6.75 14.69
CA ILE A 140 4.43 -6.71 16.10
C ILE A 140 3.71 -7.87 16.78
N ALA A 141 4.47 -8.72 17.48
CA ALA A 141 3.88 -9.77 18.29
C ALA A 141 2.97 -9.12 19.36
N GLU A 142 1.67 -9.28 19.18
CA GLU A 142 0.71 -8.82 20.20
C GLU A 142 0.96 -9.57 21.50
N ARG A 143 1.51 -8.88 22.48
CA ARG A 143 1.58 -9.35 23.87
C ARG A 143 0.24 -9.16 24.59
N ARG A 144 -0.70 -8.44 23.98
CA ARG A 144 -2.05 -8.23 24.49
C ARG A 144 -2.84 -9.51 24.26
N GLY A 145 -3.32 -10.12 25.34
CA GLY A 145 -4.11 -11.35 25.30
C GLY A 145 -3.38 -12.63 25.66
N ARG A 146 -2.07 -12.61 25.89
CA ARG A 146 -1.41 -13.74 26.56
C ARG A 146 -1.68 -13.63 28.07
N PRO A 147 -2.21 -14.70 28.70
CA PRO A 147 -2.40 -14.71 30.14
C PRO A 147 -1.04 -14.52 30.81
N HIS A 148 -0.95 -13.51 31.66
CA HIS A 148 0.25 -13.23 32.43
C HIS A 148 -0.05 -13.58 33.88
N ILE A 149 0.68 -14.55 34.43
CA ILE A 149 0.57 -14.89 35.84
C ILE A 149 1.37 -13.83 36.61
N ILE A 150 0.65 -13.07 37.43
CA ILE A 150 1.28 -12.12 38.34
C ILE A 150 1.60 -12.85 39.62
N PRO A 151 2.89 -13.05 39.98
CA PRO A 151 3.25 -13.69 41.22
C PRO A 151 2.84 -12.82 42.42
N LEU A 152 2.14 -13.42 43.37
CA LEU A 152 1.79 -12.79 44.64
C LEU A 152 2.88 -13.09 45.64
N THR A 153 3.57 -12.05 46.13
CA THR A 153 4.52 -12.16 47.26
C THR A 153 3.83 -11.73 48.55
N ASN A 154 3.97 -12.56 49.60
CA ASN A 154 3.51 -12.17 50.93
C ASN A 154 4.37 -11.00 51.42
N GLY A 155 3.73 -9.81 51.49
CA GLY A 155 4.36 -8.66 52.15
C GLY A 155 4.39 -8.89 53.66
N GLU A 156 5.58 -9.00 54.24
CA GLU A 156 5.73 -8.92 55.71
C GLU A 156 5.21 -7.57 56.18
N ARG A 157 4.23 -7.60 57.09
CA ARG A 157 3.84 -6.39 57.83
C ARG A 157 5.05 -5.93 58.65
N ARG A 158 5.63 -4.81 58.28
CA ARG A 158 6.52 -4.10 59.21
C ARG A 158 5.68 -3.68 60.39
N SER A 159 6.00 -4.23 61.54
CA SER A 159 5.53 -3.80 62.87
C SER A 159 5.98 -2.40 63.17
#